data_e308e46d940c70d09b0b116052808777
#
_entry.id   e308e46d940c70d09b0b116052808777
#
_cell.length_a   1.000
_cell.length_b   1.000
_cell.length_c   1.000
_cell.angle_alpha   90.00
_cell.angle_beta   90.00
_cell.angle_gamma   90.00
#
_symmetry.space_group_name_H-M   'P 1'
#
loop_
_entity.id
_entity.type
_entity.pdbx_description
1 polymer ?
#
loop_
_entity_poly.entity_id
_entity_poly.type
_entity_poly.pdbx_seq_one_letter_code
_entity_poly.pdbx_strand_id
1 'polypeptide(L)'
;MKRGRGDLMSQFVIEGKQRLGGKLRINGAKNSALKLMVAALLGQGDFRIDDVPHITDVFTMCGVLEALGVRTHLEANQLHLHVSSLQGRAPKELAKSMRASVQVMGPLLAKLGWVEVAKPGGCAIGTRSLDLHLSGLAQMGAQIGLRDELFVARAKKLQGADISFR
;
A
#
# COMPACT_ATOMS: atom_id res chain seq x y z
N MET A 1 40.90 5.25 12.73
CA MET A 1 40.02 6.32 13.20
C MET A 1 38.65 6.14 12.49
N LYS A 2 37.67 5.48 13.14
CA LYS A 2 36.34 5.20 12.56
C LYS A 2 35.49 6.47 12.74
N ARG A 3 35.14 7.14 11.62
CA ARG A 3 34.13 8.22 11.63
C ARG A 3 32.76 7.57 11.82
N GLY A 4 32.13 7.86 12.99
CA GLY A 4 30.74 7.50 13.23
C GLY A 4 29.83 8.18 12.19
N ARG A 5 28.91 7.40 11.62
CA ARG A 5 27.76 7.93 10.87
C ARG A 5 26.84 8.61 11.90
N GLY A 6 27.02 9.94 12.08
CA GLY A 6 26.01 10.74 12.74
C GLY A 6 24.76 10.74 11.89
N ASP A 7 23.61 10.54 12.52
CA ASP A 7 22.30 10.73 11.93
C ASP A 7 22.23 12.13 11.33
N LEU A 8 22.26 12.21 9.99
CA LEU A 8 21.96 13.43 9.27
C LEU A 8 20.46 13.67 9.39
N MET A 9 20.08 14.35 10.47
CA MET A 9 18.70 14.85 10.60
C MET A 9 18.45 15.81 9.44
N SER A 10 17.57 15.43 8.52
CA SER A 10 17.12 16.31 7.45
C SER A 10 16.31 17.44 8.05
N GLN A 11 16.67 18.68 7.71
CA GLN A 11 15.97 19.89 8.17
C GLN A 11 15.58 20.76 6.98
N PHE A 12 14.46 21.44 7.10
CA PHE A 12 14.09 22.50 6.18
C PHE A 12 14.59 23.84 6.74
N VAL A 13 15.32 24.60 5.91
CA VAL A 13 15.67 25.99 6.20
C VAL A 13 14.80 26.87 5.32
N ILE A 14 13.94 27.69 5.92
CA ILE A 14 12.97 28.51 5.20
C ILE A 14 13.21 29.97 5.53
N GLU A 15 13.58 30.77 4.52
CA GLU A 15 13.64 32.23 4.59
C GLU A 15 12.31 32.80 4.12
N GLY A 16 11.54 33.37 5.03
CA GLY A 16 10.23 33.94 4.76
C GLY A 16 10.29 35.33 4.13
N LYS A 17 9.14 35.98 4.02
CA LYS A 17 8.94 37.38 3.52
C LYS A 17 9.22 37.57 2.03
N GLN A 18 9.27 36.50 1.26
CA GLN A 18 9.37 36.58 -0.20
C GLN A 18 7.98 36.59 -0.83
N ARG A 19 7.76 37.47 -1.83
CA ARG A 19 6.53 37.46 -2.61
C ARG A 19 6.56 36.28 -3.57
N LEU A 20 5.66 35.33 -3.37
CA LEU A 20 5.56 34.15 -4.23
C LEU A 20 4.72 34.47 -5.47
N GLY A 21 5.17 33.98 -6.63
CA GLY A 21 4.46 34.11 -7.91
C GLY A 21 4.95 33.02 -8.88
N GLY A 22 4.12 32.69 -9.88
CA GLY A 22 4.48 31.70 -10.88
C GLY A 22 3.47 30.56 -11.01
N LYS A 23 3.84 29.55 -11.80
CA LYS A 23 3.06 28.33 -12.00
C LYS A 23 3.85 27.13 -11.49
N LEU A 24 3.21 26.28 -10.69
CA LEU A 24 3.77 25.05 -10.20
C LEU A 24 2.91 23.87 -10.68
N ARG A 25 3.54 22.87 -11.30
CA ARG A 25 2.88 21.58 -11.56
C ARG A 25 2.92 20.75 -10.27
N ILE A 26 1.77 20.34 -9.79
CA ILE A 26 1.64 19.47 -8.61
C ILE A 26 1.83 18.02 -9.06
N ASN A 27 2.64 17.26 -8.32
CA ASN A 27 2.82 15.82 -8.53
C ASN A 27 1.56 15.05 -8.13
N GLY A 28 1.43 13.81 -8.63
CA GLY A 28 0.36 12.91 -8.26
C GLY A 28 0.30 12.64 -6.75
N ALA A 29 -0.91 12.39 -6.27
CA ALA A 29 -1.14 12.18 -4.83
C ALA A 29 -0.67 10.80 -4.37
N LYS A 30 0.13 10.75 -3.29
CA LYS A 30 0.60 9.51 -2.65
C LYS A 30 -0.50 8.49 -2.46
N ASN A 31 -1.58 8.90 -1.81
CA ASN A 31 -2.65 7.99 -1.44
C ASN A 31 -3.41 7.43 -2.66
N SER A 32 -3.51 8.19 -3.73
CA SER A 32 -4.10 7.72 -4.99
C SER A 32 -3.19 6.72 -5.68
N ALA A 33 -1.89 7.03 -5.79
CA ALA A 33 -0.90 6.13 -6.39
C ALA A 33 -0.91 4.76 -5.71
N LEU A 34 -0.83 4.70 -4.37
CA LEU A 34 -0.83 3.44 -3.63
C LEU A 34 -2.10 2.62 -3.86
N LYS A 35 -3.27 3.26 -3.98
CA LYS A 35 -4.53 2.55 -4.25
C LYS A 35 -4.61 2.03 -5.68
N LEU A 36 -4.14 2.81 -6.66
CA LEU A 36 -4.08 2.38 -8.05
C LEU A 36 -3.12 1.19 -8.23
N MET A 37 -1.96 1.22 -7.54
CA MET A 37 -1.01 0.10 -7.51
C MET A 37 -1.68 -1.18 -6.99
N VAL A 38 -2.43 -1.08 -5.90
CA VAL A 38 -3.18 -2.22 -5.32
C VAL A 38 -4.34 -2.65 -6.22
N ALA A 39 -5.02 -1.72 -6.87
CA ALA A 39 -6.12 -2.02 -7.79
C ALA A 39 -5.67 -2.84 -9.01
N ALA A 40 -4.41 -2.69 -9.45
CA ALA A 40 -3.84 -3.49 -10.54
C ALA A 40 -3.89 -5.00 -10.25
N LEU A 41 -3.87 -5.42 -8.97
CA LEU A 41 -4.00 -6.83 -8.57
C LEU A 41 -5.35 -7.46 -8.99
N LEU A 42 -6.39 -6.66 -9.25
CA LEU A 42 -7.67 -7.14 -9.73
C LEU A 42 -7.64 -7.55 -11.21
N GLY A 43 -6.67 -7.04 -11.96
CA GLY A 43 -6.49 -7.35 -13.37
C GLY A 43 -5.45 -8.44 -13.63
N GLN A 44 -5.07 -8.59 -14.90
CA GLN A 44 -3.99 -9.43 -15.40
C GLN A 44 -3.35 -8.72 -16.60
N GLY A 45 -2.04 -8.88 -16.79
CA GLY A 45 -1.29 -8.22 -17.86
C GLY A 45 -0.62 -6.93 -17.42
N ASP A 46 -0.48 -5.99 -18.34
CA ASP A 46 0.29 -4.77 -18.16
C ASP A 46 -0.59 -3.58 -17.77
N PHE A 47 -0.12 -2.83 -16.76
CA PHE A 47 -0.74 -1.60 -16.29
C PHE A 47 0.29 -0.50 -16.26
N ARG A 48 -0.12 0.73 -16.56
CA ARG A 48 0.68 1.94 -16.45
C ARG A 48 -0.05 2.95 -15.58
N ILE A 49 0.67 3.50 -14.61
CA ILE A 49 0.19 4.57 -13.74
C ILE A 49 1.11 5.77 -13.96
N ASP A 50 0.54 6.87 -14.41
CA ASP A 50 1.27 8.12 -14.65
C ASP A 50 1.26 9.02 -13.40
N ASP A 51 2.17 9.99 -13.37
CA ASP A 51 2.34 10.97 -12.28
C ASP A 51 2.54 10.35 -10.88
N VAL A 52 3.21 9.20 -10.81
CA VAL A 52 3.53 8.54 -9.54
C VAL A 52 4.66 9.29 -8.83
N PRO A 53 4.47 9.72 -7.56
CA PRO A 53 5.51 10.44 -6.85
C PRO A 53 6.65 9.52 -6.41
N HIS A 54 7.92 10.00 -6.50
CA HIS A 54 9.11 9.28 -6.04
C HIS A 54 9.27 9.42 -4.52
N ILE A 55 8.53 8.64 -3.76
CA ILE A 55 8.54 8.66 -2.29
C ILE A 55 8.70 7.24 -1.73
N THR A 56 9.22 7.13 -0.53
CA THR A 56 9.48 5.85 0.16
C THR A 56 8.28 4.92 0.15
N ASP A 57 7.07 5.43 0.38
CA ASP A 57 5.86 4.61 0.43
C ASP A 57 5.58 3.91 -0.92
N VAL A 58 5.86 4.57 -2.05
CA VAL A 58 5.69 3.98 -3.39
C VAL A 58 6.70 2.85 -3.59
N PHE A 59 7.98 3.07 -3.25
CA PHE A 59 9.00 2.01 -3.35
C PHE A 59 8.68 0.83 -2.42
N THR A 60 8.21 1.10 -1.20
CA THR A 60 7.78 0.04 -0.28
C THR A 60 6.61 -0.76 -0.85
N MET A 61 5.62 -0.08 -1.47
CA MET A 61 4.49 -0.76 -2.11
C MET A 61 4.95 -1.57 -3.33
N CYS A 62 5.90 -1.09 -4.13
CA CYS A 62 6.51 -1.89 -5.20
C CYS A 62 7.09 -3.19 -4.63
N GLY A 63 7.87 -3.13 -3.55
CA GLY A 63 8.41 -4.33 -2.89
C GLY A 63 7.32 -5.28 -2.38
N VAL A 64 6.21 -4.76 -1.84
CA VAL A 64 5.06 -5.59 -1.44
C VAL A 64 4.45 -6.28 -2.66
N LEU A 65 4.22 -5.56 -3.75
CA LEU A 65 3.65 -6.11 -4.98
C LEU A 65 4.57 -7.13 -5.65
N GLU A 66 5.88 -6.89 -5.66
CA GLU A 66 6.88 -7.82 -6.18
C GLU A 66 6.90 -9.13 -5.41
N ALA A 67 6.82 -9.05 -4.09
CA ALA A 67 6.70 -10.23 -3.25
C ALA A 67 5.37 -10.98 -3.43
N LEU A 68 4.34 -10.32 -3.95
CA LEU A 68 3.07 -10.93 -4.34
C LEU A 68 3.07 -11.46 -5.78
N GLY A 69 4.19 -11.35 -6.52
CA GLY A 69 4.35 -11.90 -7.87
C GLY A 69 4.11 -10.89 -9.00
N VAL A 70 3.97 -9.60 -8.70
CA VAL A 70 3.89 -8.53 -9.69
C VAL A 70 5.29 -8.07 -10.07
N ARG A 71 5.57 -7.85 -11.35
CA ARG A 71 6.80 -7.15 -11.76
C ARG A 71 6.52 -5.66 -11.78
N THR A 72 7.40 -4.86 -11.18
CA THR A 72 7.27 -3.41 -11.13
C THR A 72 8.47 -2.72 -11.77
N HIS A 73 8.24 -1.62 -12.47
CA HIS A 73 9.30 -0.77 -13.03
C HIS A 73 8.85 0.69 -12.96
N LEU A 74 9.58 1.49 -12.19
CA LEU A 74 9.33 2.92 -12.03
C LEU A 74 10.39 3.71 -12.80
N GLU A 75 9.98 4.40 -13.85
CA GLU A 75 10.83 5.26 -14.66
C GLU A 75 10.24 6.67 -14.72
N ALA A 76 11.06 7.67 -14.43
CA ALA A 76 10.59 9.03 -14.21
C ALA A 76 9.37 9.01 -13.26
N ASN A 77 8.20 9.49 -13.67
CA ASN A 77 6.96 9.49 -12.88
C ASN A 77 5.95 8.46 -13.40
N GLN A 78 6.40 7.46 -14.15
CA GLN A 78 5.54 6.40 -14.69
C GLN A 78 5.88 5.07 -14.03
N LEU A 79 4.88 4.43 -13.46
CA LEU A 79 5.00 3.09 -12.88
C LEU A 79 4.36 2.08 -13.82
N HIS A 80 5.16 1.13 -14.27
CA HIS A 80 4.73 -0.02 -15.03
C HIS A 80 4.59 -1.23 -14.11
N LEU A 81 3.47 -1.92 -14.20
CA LEU A 81 3.15 -3.11 -13.42
C LEU A 81 2.78 -4.24 -14.38
N HIS A 82 3.33 -5.43 -14.17
CA HIS A 82 2.90 -6.62 -14.90
C HIS A 82 2.41 -7.69 -13.94
N VAL A 83 1.13 -8.01 -14.02
CA VAL A 83 0.45 -9.01 -13.18
C VAL A 83 0.26 -10.28 -13.98
N SER A 84 1.00 -11.35 -13.65
CA SER A 84 0.89 -12.68 -14.31
C SER A 84 0.33 -13.73 -13.35
N SER A 85 0.94 -13.89 -12.20
CA SER A 85 0.52 -14.82 -11.16
C SER A 85 0.64 -14.16 -9.81
N LEU A 86 -0.31 -14.39 -8.92
CA LEU A 86 -0.34 -13.77 -7.60
C LEU A 86 -0.12 -14.80 -6.50
N GLN A 87 0.54 -14.34 -5.43
CA GLN A 87 0.69 -15.06 -4.19
C GLN A 87 -0.17 -14.40 -3.10
N GLY A 88 -0.76 -15.23 -2.23
CA GLY A 88 -1.66 -14.75 -1.18
C GLY A 88 -0.94 -14.32 0.12
N ARG A 89 0.38 -14.34 0.18
CA ARG A 89 1.15 -14.01 1.39
C ARG A 89 2.13 -12.88 1.12
N ALA A 90 1.94 -11.75 1.80
CA ALA A 90 2.89 -10.65 1.80
C ALA A 90 3.98 -10.86 2.88
N PRO A 91 5.27 -10.54 2.61
CA PRO A 91 6.35 -10.62 3.58
C PRO A 91 6.06 -9.76 4.81
N LYS A 92 6.34 -10.32 6.00
CA LYS A 92 6.03 -9.65 7.28
C LYS A 92 6.70 -8.29 7.41
N GLU A 93 7.97 -8.19 7.04
CA GLU A 93 8.78 -6.99 7.19
C GLU A 93 8.25 -5.84 6.33
N LEU A 94 7.93 -6.12 5.06
CA LEU A 94 7.38 -5.13 4.14
C LEU A 94 5.95 -4.72 4.55
N ALA A 95 5.12 -5.67 4.95
CA ALA A 95 3.77 -5.38 5.37
C ALA A 95 3.72 -4.57 6.69
N LYS A 96 4.65 -4.81 7.63
CA LYS A 96 4.78 -4.04 8.87
C LYS A 96 5.26 -2.61 8.66
N SER A 97 6.10 -2.36 7.65
CA SER A 97 6.70 -1.05 7.41
C SER A 97 5.72 0.00 6.88
N MET A 98 4.60 -0.43 6.31
CA MET A 98 3.62 0.46 5.71
C MET A 98 2.18 0.03 6.01
N ARG A 99 1.38 0.96 6.58
CA ARG A 99 -0.03 0.69 6.89
C ARG A 99 -0.87 0.37 5.64
N ALA A 100 -0.54 0.97 4.50
CA ALA A 100 -1.27 0.76 3.25
C ALA A 100 -1.15 -0.68 2.72
N SER A 101 -0.19 -1.48 3.21
CA SER A 101 -0.02 -2.89 2.82
C SER A 101 -1.29 -3.73 3.05
N VAL A 102 -2.10 -3.39 4.05
CA VAL A 102 -3.36 -4.11 4.31
C VAL A 102 -4.37 -3.99 3.16
N GLN A 103 -4.25 -2.98 2.31
CA GLN A 103 -5.16 -2.76 1.19
C GLN A 103 -5.10 -3.88 0.14
N VAL A 104 -4.00 -4.65 0.07
CA VAL A 104 -3.89 -5.81 -0.84
C VAL A 104 -4.87 -6.93 -0.49
N MET A 105 -5.44 -6.92 0.74
CA MET A 105 -6.36 -7.97 1.19
C MET A 105 -7.60 -8.09 0.29
N GLY A 106 -8.22 -6.98 -0.07
CA GLY A 106 -9.43 -6.98 -0.91
C GLY A 106 -9.18 -7.64 -2.28
N PRO A 107 -8.25 -7.13 -3.08
CA PRO A 107 -7.92 -7.72 -4.38
C PRO A 107 -7.47 -9.18 -4.30
N LEU A 108 -6.62 -9.54 -3.33
CA LEU A 108 -6.16 -10.93 -3.19
C LEU A 108 -7.28 -11.88 -2.79
N LEU A 109 -8.17 -11.48 -1.88
CA LEU A 109 -9.37 -12.25 -1.56
C LEU A 109 -10.27 -12.45 -2.78
N ALA A 110 -10.45 -11.40 -3.58
CA ALA A 110 -11.26 -11.47 -4.79
C ALA A 110 -10.66 -12.42 -5.86
N LYS A 111 -9.32 -12.47 -5.97
CA LYS A 111 -8.61 -13.26 -6.98
C LYS A 111 -8.27 -14.67 -6.54
N LEU A 112 -7.82 -14.84 -5.29
CA LEU A 112 -7.26 -16.09 -4.77
C LEU A 112 -8.19 -16.78 -3.77
N GLY A 113 -9.15 -16.08 -3.23
CA GLY A 113 -10.02 -16.58 -2.17
C GLY A 113 -9.35 -16.65 -0.79
N TRP A 114 -8.08 -16.27 -0.67
CA TRP A 114 -7.34 -16.24 0.59
C TRP A 114 -6.20 -15.23 0.58
N VAL A 115 -5.82 -14.75 1.75
CA VAL A 115 -4.69 -13.82 1.92
C VAL A 115 -4.14 -13.88 3.34
N GLU A 116 -2.82 -13.72 3.47
CA GLU A 116 -2.11 -13.51 4.73
C GLU A 116 -1.28 -12.22 4.66
N VAL A 117 -1.59 -11.26 5.52
CA VAL A 117 -0.88 -9.98 5.60
C VAL A 117 -0.53 -9.69 7.05
N ALA A 118 0.72 -9.28 7.32
CA ALA A 118 1.09 -8.90 8.67
C ALA A 118 0.26 -7.69 9.15
N LYS A 119 -0.10 -7.73 10.43
CA LYS A 119 -0.67 -6.56 11.10
C LYS A 119 0.33 -5.41 10.96
N PRO A 120 -0.06 -4.29 10.33
CA PRO A 120 0.85 -3.17 10.15
C PRO A 120 1.28 -2.62 11.51
N GLY A 121 2.52 -2.17 11.58
CA GLY A 121 3.06 -1.50 12.76
C GLY A 121 2.27 -0.24 13.10
N GLY A 122 2.51 0.28 14.30
CA GLY A 122 1.91 1.53 14.78
C GLY A 122 2.26 2.70 13.84
N CYS A 123 1.33 3.64 13.69
CA CYS A 123 1.60 4.89 12.99
C CYS A 123 1.98 5.97 14.01
N ALA A 124 3.04 6.73 13.75
CA ALA A 124 3.48 7.85 14.60
C ALA A 124 2.40 8.95 14.76
N ILE A 125 1.38 8.96 13.91
CA ILE A 125 0.29 9.96 13.88
C ILE A 125 -0.92 9.53 14.73
N GLY A 126 -0.84 8.41 15.47
CA GLY A 126 -1.90 7.91 16.34
C GLY A 126 -2.47 6.54 15.97
N THR A 127 -3.34 6.02 16.86
CA THR A 127 -4.02 4.75 16.66
C THR A 127 -5.09 4.89 15.59
N ARG A 128 -4.84 4.36 14.41
CA ARG A 128 -5.86 4.23 13.36
C ARG A 128 -6.25 2.75 13.27
N SER A 129 -7.43 2.43 13.75
CA SER A 129 -7.97 1.08 13.66
C SER A 129 -8.08 0.61 12.20
N LEU A 130 -7.93 -0.68 11.97
CA LEU A 130 -8.24 -1.34 10.70
C LEU A 130 -9.65 -1.94 10.71
N ASP A 131 -10.39 -1.74 11.79
CA ASP A 131 -11.67 -2.40 12.05
C ASP A 131 -12.67 -2.16 10.92
N LEU A 132 -12.76 -0.92 10.41
CA LEU A 132 -13.65 -0.61 9.29
C LEU A 132 -13.30 -1.39 8.02
N HIS A 133 -12.01 -1.51 7.72
CA HIS A 133 -11.56 -2.26 6.55
C HIS A 133 -11.86 -3.76 6.68
N LEU A 134 -11.55 -4.32 7.85
CA LEU A 134 -11.80 -5.73 8.14
C LEU A 134 -13.29 -6.03 8.24
N SER A 135 -14.07 -5.15 8.90
CA SER A 135 -15.52 -5.24 8.99
C SER A 135 -16.19 -5.19 7.62
N GLY A 136 -15.75 -4.28 6.73
CA GLY A 136 -16.28 -4.22 5.38
C GLY A 136 -16.06 -5.53 4.61
N LEU A 137 -14.86 -6.08 4.65
CA LEU A 137 -14.56 -7.37 4.00
C LEU A 137 -15.34 -8.53 4.63
N ALA A 138 -15.54 -8.52 5.97
CA ALA A 138 -16.33 -9.53 6.64
C ALA A 138 -17.81 -9.47 6.23
N GLN A 139 -18.39 -8.27 6.10
CA GLN A 139 -19.76 -8.08 5.60
C GLN A 139 -19.91 -8.54 4.14
N MET A 140 -18.83 -8.50 3.35
CA MET A 140 -18.76 -9.06 2.01
C MET A 140 -18.55 -10.59 1.98
N GLY A 141 -18.54 -11.25 3.14
CA GLY A 141 -18.45 -12.71 3.27
C GLY A 141 -17.04 -13.26 3.52
N ALA A 142 -16.04 -12.40 3.83
CA ALA A 142 -14.73 -12.86 4.21
C ALA A 142 -14.70 -13.35 5.67
N GLN A 143 -14.09 -14.50 5.91
CA GLN A 143 -13.74 -14.97 7.25
C GLN A 143 -12.33 -14.47 7.58
N ILE A 144 -12.21 -13.63 8.60
CA ILE A 144 -10.95 -12.97 8.96
C ILE A 144 -10.59 -13.33 10.40
N GLY A 145 -9.35 -13.76 10.58
CA GLY A 145 -8.75 -14.04 11.88
C GLY A 145 -7.38 -13.40 12.03
N LEU A 146 -6.91 -13.33 13.27
CA LEU A 146 -5.53 -12.91 13.60
C LEU A 146 -4.78 -14.12 14.15
N ARG A 147 -3.66 -14.48 13.51
CA ARG A 147 -2.78 -15.56 13.92
C ARG A 147 -1.33 -15.10 13.83
N ASP A 148 -0.56 -15.18 14.91
CA ASP A 148 0.87 -14.82 14.95
C ASP A 148 1.16 -13.43 14.35
N GLU A 149 0.33 -12.44 14.68
CA GLU A 149 0.35 -11.07 14.11
C GLU A 149 0.09 -11.01 12.59
N LEU A 150 -0.46 -12.05 11.99
CA LEU A 150 -0.93 -12.06 10.61
C LEU A 150 -2.45 -11.98 10.59
N PHE A 151 -2.99 -11.08 9.82
CA PHE A 151 -4.37 -11.19 9.37
C PHE A 151 -4.44 -12.31 8.34
N VAL A 152 -5.19 -13.34 8.67
CA VAL A 152 -5.50 -14.43 7.75
C VAL A 152 -6.96 -14.28 7.35
N ALA A 153 -7.21 -14.14 6.06
CA ALA A 153 -8.56 -14.00 5.55
C ALA A 153 -8.83 -15.02 4.45
N ARG A 154 -10.08 -15.51 4.42
CA ARG A 154 -10.57 -16.46 3.41
C ARG A 154 -11.98 -16.07 2.97
N ALA A 155 -12.26 -16.22 1.68
CA ALA A 155 -13.59 -16.07 1.12
C ALA A 155 -13.73 -16.99 -0.08
N LYS A 156 -14.81 -17.78 -0.15
CA LYS A 156 -15.11 -18.56 -1.35
C LYS A 156 -15.35 -17.63 -2.54
N LYS A 157 -16.05 -16.53 -2.30
CA LYS A 157 -16.32 -15.44 -3.23
C LYS A 157 -16.78 -14.25 -2.40
N LEU A 158 -16.20 -13.07 -2.64
CA LEU A 158 -16.71 -11.83 -2.06
C LEU A 158 -18.04 -11.46 -2.74
N GLN A 159 -19.00 -11.02 -1.95
CA GLN A 159 -20.33 -10.60 -2.41
C GLN A 159 -20.52 -9.10 -2.11
N GLY A 160 -21.32 -8.44 -2.94
CA GLY A 160 -21.77 -7.08 -2.63
C GLY A 160 -22.58 -7.08 -1.34
N ALA A 161 -22.42 -6.06 -0.52
CA ALA A 161 -23.14 -5.88 0.73
C ALA A 161 -23.44 -4.40 0.96
N ASP A 162 -24.54 -4.13 1.66
CA ASP A 162 -24.84 -2.78 2.16
C ASP A 162 -24.02 -2.55 3.42
N ILE A 163 -22.99 -1.72 3.32
CA ILE A 163 -22.03 -1.48 4.39
C ILE A 163 -22.26 -0.09 4.96
N SER A 164 -22.61 -0.03 6.24
CA SER A 164 -22.70 1.22 7.01
C SER A 164 -21.62 1.24 8.08
N PHE A 165 -20.79 2.29 8.06
CA PHE A 165 -19.82 2.55 9.12
C PHE A 165 -20.40 3.58 10.09
N ARG A 166 -20.42 3.22 11.37
CA ARG A 166 -20.85 4.10 12.47
C ARG A 166 -19.67 4.57 13.29
#